data_28f79268876c35739577832a69582f7c
#
_entry.id   28f79268876c35739577832a69582f7c
#
_cell.length_a   1.000
_cell.length_b   1.000
_cell.length_c   1.000
_cell.angle_alpha   90.00
_cell.angle_beta   90.00
_cell.angle_gamma   90.00
#
_symmetry.space_group_name_H-M   'P 1'
#
loop_
_entity.id
_entity.type
_entity.pdbx_description
1 polymer ?
#
loop_
_entity_poly.entity_id
_entity_poly.type
_entity_poly.pdbx_seq_one_letter_code
_entity_poly.pdbx_strand_id
1 'polypeptide(L)'
;DPNTFSYLTENAAEGENYGLELSSNFFINDQVSLFANLGFLKTKIKNWESRPDLQNRSQAHAPEHTYSIGTNIDLKNNFYFKLNLNGKSEFFYSDSHNNKSKSYQLLNLTFGRSKGRFTSELWMRNVFDKYYSTRGFYFGNEAPDFIDTLYRRQGDPKNIGLSLRYDF
;
A
#
# COMPACT_ATOMS: atom_id res chain seq x y z
N ASP A 1 -12.70 30.75 -1.74
CA ASP A 1 -11.80 31.78 -1.25
C ASP A 1 -10.43 31.12 -0.98
N PRO A 2 -9.35 31.44 -1.73
CA PRO A 2 -8.04 30.81 -1.57
C PRO A 2 -7.39 31.06 -0.20
N ASN A 3 -7.96 31.93 0.61
CA ASN A 3 -7.45 32.26 1.94
C ASN A 3 -8.20 31.59 3.09
N THR A 4 -9.19 30.77 2.81
CA THR A 4 -9.88 29.98 3.82
C THR A 4 -9.51 28.51 3.67
N PHE A 5 -8.79 27.93 4.63
CA PHE A 5 -8.59 26.49 4.77
C PHE A 5 -9.90 25.81 5.20
N SER A 6 -10.98 26.01 4.43
CA SER A 6 -12.27 25.37 4.71
C SER A 6 -12.35 24.04 3.97
N TYR A 7 -12.55 22.98 4.72
CA TYR A 7 -12.90 21.69 4.16
C TYR A 7 -14.40 21.67 3.90
N LEU A 8 -14.78 21.57 2.63
CA LEU A 8 -16.17 21.33 2.26
C LEU A 8 -16.36 19.82 2.09
N THR A 9 -17.37 19.30 2.76
CA THR A 9 -17.85 17.95 2.49
C THR A 9 -19.00 18.06 1.49
N GLU A 10 -18.77 17.56 0.29
CA GLU A 10 -19.79 17.53 -0.77
C GLU A 10 -20.16 16.07 -1.07
N ASN A 11 -21.40 15.85 -1.46
CA ASN A 11 -21.83 14.58 -2.01
C ASN A 11 -21.40 14.51 -3.48
N ALA A 12 -20.47 13.62 -3.83
CA ALA A 12 -20.28 13.20 -5.21
C ALA A 12 -21.57 12.51 -5.66
N ALA A 13 -22.16 12.92 -6.76
CA ALA A 13 -23.51 12.51 -7.12
C ALA A 13 -23.59 11.00 -7.42
N GLU A 14 -22.62 10.43 -8.14
CA GLU A 14 -22.56 9.01 -8.47
C GLU A 14 -21.12 8.50 -8.63
N GLY A 15 -20.86 7.31 -8.10
CA GLY A 15 -19.64 6.54 -8.32
C GLY A 15 -19.95 5.06 -8.56
N GLU A 16 -19.05 4.39 -9.24
CA GLU A 16 -19.15 2.97 -9.52
C GLU A 16 -17.86 2.27 -9.11
N ASN A 17 -17.99 1.21 -8.33
CA ASN A 17 -16.88 0.40 -7.88
C ASN A 17 -17.22 -1.07 -8.11
N TYR A 18 -16.35 -1.80 -8.80
CA TYR A 18 -16.44 -3.23 -8.94
C TYR A 18 -15.05 -3.86 -9.01
N GLY A 19 -14.95 -5.10 -8.57
CA GLY A 19 -13.66 -5.76 -8.51
C GLY A 19 -13.77 -7.23 -8.16
N LEU A 20 -12.60 -7.84 -8.06
CA LEU A 20 -12.42 -9.23 -7.67
C LEU A 20 -11.29 -9.32 -6.67
N GLU A 21 -11.51 -10.08 -5.61
CA GLU A 21 -10.47 -10.45 -4.66
C GLU A 21 -10.29 -11.97 -4.67
N LEU A 22 -9.03 -12.41 -4.76
CA LEU A 22 -8.65 -13.81 -4.74
C LEU A 22 -7.61 -14.04 -3.64
N SER A 23 -7.90 -14.99 -2.75
CA SER A 23 -6.96 -15.44 -1.72
C SER A 23 -6.73 -16.93 -1.84
N SER A 24 -5.49 -17.36 -1.81
CA SER A 24 -5.12 -18.77 -1.91
C SER A 24 -3.91 -19.10 -1.05
N ASN A 25 -3.93 -20.32 -0.49
CA ASN A 25 -2.82 -20.91 0.22
C ASN A 25 -2.54 -22.29 -0.41
N PHE A 26 -1.29 -22.54 -0.78
CA PHE A 26 -0.81 -23.79 -1.37
C PHE A 26 0.22 -24.42 -0.45
N PHE A 27 -0.02 -25.64 -0.03
CA PHE A 27 0.93 -26.43 0.73
C PHE A 27 1.71 -27.31 -0.25
N ILE A 28 2.97 -26.99 -0.46
CA ILE A 28 3.88 -27.77 -1.34
C ILE A 28 4.25 -29.07 -0.64
N ASN A 29 4.54 -28.98 0.67
CA ASN A 29 4.78 -30.09 1.58
C ASN A 29 4.57 -29.60 3.03
N ASP A 30 4.87 -30.45 4.02
CA ASP A 30 4.71 -30.12 5.45
C ASP A 30 5.60 -28.94 5.92
N GLN A 31 6.60 -28.55 5.15
CA GLN A 31 7.57 -27.50 5.50
C GLN A 31 7.41 -26.21 4.69
N VAL A 32 6.77 -26.28 3.52
CA VAL A 32 6.70 -25.16 2.58
C VAL A 32 5.27 -24.87 2.19
N SER A 33 4.83 -23.66 2.50
CA SER A 33 3.56 -23.12 2.02
C SER A 33 3.77 -21.83 1.23
N LEU A 34 2.94 -21.64 0.22
CA LEU A 34 2.84 -20.43 -0.56
C LEU A 34 1.51 -19.77 -0.30
N PHE A 35 1.45 -18.45 -0.33
CA PHE A 35 0.20 -17.72 -0.32
C PHE A 35 0.19 -16.66 -1.42
N ALA A 36 -1.01 -16.39 -1.93
CA ALA A 36 -1.25 -15.32 -2.88
C ALA A 36 -2.59 -14.64 -2.57
N ASN A 37 -2.55 -13.33 -2.37
CA ASN A 37 -3.73 -12.49 -2.26
C ASN A 37 -3.64 -11.46 -3.39
N LEU A 38 -4.66 -11.45 -4.25
CA LEU A 38 -4.74 -10.59 -5.43
C LEU A 38 -6.03 -9.77 -5.34
N GLY A 39 -5.94 -8.48 -5.58
CA GLY A 39 -7.09 -7.59 -5.66
C GLY A 39 -7.09 -6.87 -7.00
N PHE A 40 -8.24 -6.86 -7.66
CA PHE A 40 -8.53 -6.11 -8.88
C PHE A 40 -9.71 -5.20 -8.60
N LEU A 41 -9.53 -3.91 -8.79
CA LEU A 41 -10.54 -2.91 -8.50
C LEU A 41 -10.68 -1.95 -9.68
N LYS A 42 -11.90 -1.75 -10.15
CA LYS A 42 -12.22 -0.62 -11.02
C LYS A 42 -13.16 0.32 -10.31
N THR A 43 -12.78 1.59 -10.32
CA THR A 43 -13.60 2.67 -9.78
C THR A 43 -13.81 3.73 -10.84
N LYS A 44 -14.95 4.40 -10.80
CA LYS A 44 -15.30 5.43 -11.75
C LYS A 44 -16.17 6.49 -11.08
N ILE A 45 -15.82 7.76 -11.26
CA ILE A 45 -16.69 8.89 -10.93
C ILE A 45 -17.64 9.06 -12.12
N LYS A 46 -18.96 8.85 -11.92
CA LYS A 46 -19.96 8.96 -12.99
C LYS A 46 -20.47 10.36 -13.19
N ASN A 47 -20.88 10.98 -12.12
CA ASN A 47 -21.43 12.34 -12.15
C ASN A 47 -21.02 13.11 -10.91
N TRP A 48 -20.38 14.25 -11.10
CA TRP A 48 -20.05 15.21 -10.05
C TRP A 48 -20.25 16.61 -10.62
N GLU A 49 -21.39 17.21 -10.32
CA GLU A 49 -21.81 18.48 -10.96
C GLU A 49 -20.81 19.63 -10.74
N SER A 50 -20.23 19.74 -9.54
CA SER A 50 -19.22 20.76 -9.23
C SER A 50 -17.83 20.45 -9.81
N ARG A 51 -17.59 19.22 -10.29
CA ARG A 51 -16.31 18.75 -10.82
C ARG A 51 -16.48 17.91 -12.07
N PRO A 52 -16.99 18.47 -13.17
CA PRO A 52 -17.19 17.73 -14.44
C PRO A 52 -15.88 17.24 -15.06
N ASP A 53 -14.74 17.84 -14.70
CA ASP A 53 -13.40 17.42 -15.09
C ASP A 53 -13.00 16.03 -14.58
N LEU A 54 -13.66 15.56 -13.51
CA LEU A 54 -13.42 14.23 -12.92
C LEU A 54 -14.30 13.14 -13.50
N GLN A 55 -15.25 13.46 -14.36
CA GLN A 55 -16.14 12.47 -14.95
C GLN A 55 -15.35 11.39 -15.70
N ASN A 56 -15.69 10.14 -15.46
CA ASN A 56 -15.04 8.94 -15.97
C ASN A 56 -13.62 8.67 -15.42
N ARG A 57 -13.10 9.48 -14.50
CA ARG A 57 -11.84 9.25 -13.82
C ARG A 57 -12.00 8.19 -12.72
N SER A 58 -10.93 7.43 -12.44
CA SER A 58 -10.85 6.57 -11.24
C SER A 58 -10.82 7.43 -9.98
N GLN A 59 -11.43 6.91 -8.91
CA GLN A 59 -11.43 7.55 -7.60
C GLN A 59 -10.02 7.64 -7.01
N ALA A 60 -9.81 8.58 -6.09
CA ALA A 60 -8.56 8.71 -5.37
C ALA A 60 -8.32 7.50 -4.46
N HIS A 61 -7.04 7.16 -4.23
CA HIS A 61 -6.59 6.05 -3.39
C HIS A 61 -7.13 4.67 -3.77
N ALA A 62 -7.54 4.48 -5.02
CA ALA A 62 -8.10 3.27 -5.59
C ALA A 62 -7.17 2.66 -6.65
N PRO A 63 -6.08 1.97 -6.26
CA PRO A 63 -5.22 1.28 -7.22
C PRO A 63 -5.99 0.14 -7.90
N GLU A 64 -5.83 -0.01 -9.21
CA GLU A 64 -6.52 -1.06 -9.98
C GLU A 64 -6.05 -2.47 -9.62
N HIS A 65 -4.80 -2.62 -9.18
CA HIS A 65 -4.22 -3.90 -8.82
C HIS A 65 -3.48 -3.79 -7.49
N THR A 66 -3.73 -4.76 -6.61
CA THR A 66 -2.97 -4.98 -5.39
C THR A 66 -2.62 -6.45 -5.28
N TYR A 67 -1.46 -6.76 -4.72
CA TYR A 67 -1.09 -8.14 -4.45
C TYR A 67 -0.18 -8.28 -3.23
N SER A 68 -0.30 -9.45 -2.62
CA SER A 68 0.59 -9.92 -1.57
C SER A 68 0.87 -11.40 -1.85
N ILE A 69 2.10 -11.72 -2.23
CA ILE A 69 2.52 -13.09 -2.58
C ILE A 69 3.71 -13.44 -1.70
N GLY A 70 3.75 -14.66 -1.19
CA GLY A 70 4.86 -15.05 -0.37
C GLY A 70 4.95 -16.54 -0.09
N THR A 71 5.95 -16.88 0.71
CA THR A 71 6.20 -18.24 1.18
C THR A 71 6.54 -18.24 2.66
N ASN A 72 6.11 -19.32 3.34
CA ASN A 72 6.57 -19.67 4.66
C ASN A 72 7.31 -21.02 4.52
N ILE A 73 8.49 -21.09 5.10
CA ILE A 73 9.36 -22.27 5.06
C ILE A 73 9.73 -22.63 6.49
N ASP A 74 9.25 -23.77 6.96
CA ASP A 74 9.63 -24.33 8.24
C ASP A 74 10.93 -25.14 8.10
N LEU A 75 11.91 -24.79 8.92
CA LEU A 75 13.23 -25.37 8.92
C LEU A 75 13.43 -26.28 10.15
N LYS A 76 14.47 -27.11 10.12
CA LYS A 76 14.84 -27.93 11.27
C LYS A 76 15.11 -27.08 12.52
N ASN A 77 14.97 -27.68 13.71
CA ASN A 77 15.23 -27.06 15.02
C ASN A 77 14.36 -25.81 15.32
N ASN A 78 13.12 -25.81 14.81
CA ASN A 78 12.13 -24.74 15.01
C ASN A 78 12.52 -23.39 14.42
N PHE A 79 13.43 -23.38 13.45
CA PHE A 79 13.68 -22.21 12.62
C PHE A 79 12.63 -22.10 11.52
N TYR A 80 12.41 -20.89 11.04
CA TYR A 80 11.55 -20.62 9.88
C TYR A 80 12.02 -19.40 9.10
N PHE A 81 11.62 -19.37 7.85
CA PHE A 81 11.87 -18.25 6.96
C PHE A 81 10.55 -17.83 6.31
N LYS A 82 10.30 -16.54 6.22
CA LYS A 82 9.14 -15.96 5.53
C LYS A 82 9.61 -14.94 4.53
N LEU A 83 9.06 -15.01 3.34
CA LEU A 83 9.22 -14.03 2.30
C LEU A 83 7.84 -13.51 1.91
N ASN A 84 7.73 -12.17 1.74
CA ASN A 84 6.50 -11.54 1.29
C ASN A 84 6.82 -10.42 0.32
N LEU A 85 6.23 -10.49 -0.87
CA LEU A 85 6.24 -9.46 -1.89
C LEU A 85 4.86 -8.80 -1.97
N ASN A 86 4.80 -7.52 -1.62
CA ASN A 86 3.59 -6.71 -1.73
C ASN A 86 3.74 -5.71 -2.85
N GLY A 87 2.68 -5.49 -3.60
CA GLY A 87 2.68 -4.48 -4.64
C GLY A 87 1.33 -3.87 -4.89
N LYS A 88 1.34 -2.71 -5.53
CA LYS A 88 0.14 -2.06 -6.05
C LYS A 88 0.44 -1.23 -7.30
N SER A 89 -0.58 -1.05 -8.12
CA SER A 89 -0.53 -0.15 -9.28
C SER A 89 -0.53 1.31 -8.86
N GLU A 90 -0.34 2.20 -9.81
CA GLU A 90 -0.52 3.64 -9.62
C GLU A 90 -1.96 3.97 -9.20
N PHE A 91 -2.14 5.10 -8.52
CA PHE A 91 -3.44 5.62 -8.12
C PHE A 91 -3.40 7.14 -7.99
N PHE A 92 -4.52 7.80 -8.16
CA PHE A 92 -4.65 9.23 -7.90
C PHE A 92 -4.51 9.53 -6.40
N TYR A 93 -3.77 10.57 -6.07
CA TYR A 93 -3.61 10.96 -4.66
C TYR A 93 -4.84 11.66 -4.07
N SER A 94 -5.62 12.35 -4.92
CA SER A 94 -6.76 13.15 -4.49
C SER A 94 -7.73 13.35 -5.66
N ASP A 95 -8.95 13.76 -5.34
CA ASP A 95 -9.90 14.24 -6.35
C ASP A 95 -9.72 15.73 -6.66
N SER A 96 -8.90 16.45 -5.90
CA SER A 96 -8.62 17.87 -6.14
C SER A 96 -7.61 18.12 -7.28
N HIS A 97 -6.83 17.11 -7.69
CA HIS A 97 -5.81 17.22 -8.75
C HIS A 97 -5.56 15.88 -9.44
N ASN A 98 -4.87 15.91 -10.58
CA ASN A 98 -4.60 14.72 -11.40
C ASN A 98 -3.24 14.05 -11.15
N ASN A 99 -2.52 14.41 -10.08
CA ASN A 99 -1.26 13.79 -9.74
C ASN A 99 -1.47 12.37 -9.19
N LYS A 100 -0.60 11.44 -9.64
CA LYS A 100 -0.65 10.03 -9.27
C LYS A 100 0.60 9.58 -8.51
N SER A 101 0.42 8.54 -7.69
CA SER A 101 1.53 7.71 -7.23
C SER A 101 2.14 6.97 -8.43
N LYS A 102 3.40 6.53 -8.30
CA LYS A 102 3.94 5.47 -9.16
C LYS A 102 3.54 4.12 -8.59
N SER A 103 3.41 3.10 -9.46
CA SER A 103 3.33 1.71 -9.00
C SER A 103 4.58 1.32 -8.24
N TYR A 104 4.46 0.46 -7.25
CA TYR A 104 5.59 -0.04 -6.49
C TYR A 104 5.36 -1.45 -5.96
N GLN A 105 6.48 -2.10 -5.63
CA GLN A 105 6.52 -3.40 -4.97
C GLN A 105 7.59 -3.40 -3.88
N LEU A 106 7.30 -4.08 -2.78
CA LEU A 106 8.14 -4.14 -1.59
C LEU A 106 8.36 -5.59 -1.20
N LEU A 107 9.62 -5.99 -1.13
CA LEU A 107 10.02 -7.30 -0.60
C LEU A 107 10.30 -7.18 0.90
N ASN A 108 9.74 -8.10 1.67
CA ASN A 108 9.97 -8.23 3.10
C ASN A 108 10.45 -9.65 3.41
N LEU A 109 11.39 -9.77 4.32
CA LEU A 109 11.95 -11.02 4.78
C LEU A 109 11.86 -11.13 6.30
N THR A 110 11.68 -12.36 6.80
CA THR A 110 11.78 -12.67 8.22
C THR A 110 12.46 -14.02 8.36
N PHE A 111 13.47 -14.10 9.21
CA PHE A 111 14.08 -15.32 9.68
C PHE A 111 13.86 -15.43 11.18
N GLY A 112 13.26 -16.50 11.62
CA GLY A 112 12.86 -16.66 13.01
C GLY A 112 13.13 -18.04 13.58
N ARG A 113 13.07 -18.11 14.89
CA ARG A 113 13.06 -19.37 15.66
C ARG A 113 12.01 -19.27 16.75
N SER A 114 11.17 -20.32 16.86
CA SER A 114 10.18 -20.43 17.93
C SER A 114 10.42 -21.74 18.69
N LYS A 115 10.80 -21.64 19.98
CA LYS A 115 11.07 -22.83 20.82
C LYS A 115 10.39 -22.67 22.18
N GLY A 116 9.40 -23.52 22.44
CA GLY A 116 8.60 -23.43 23.67
C GLY A 116 7.85 -22.09 23.72
N ARG A 117 8.08 -21.32 24.78
CA ARG A 117 7.46 -20.01 25.01
C ARG A 117 8.25 -18.84 24.42
N PHE A 118 9.38 -19.08 23.77
CA PHE A 118 10.27 -18.04 23.27
C PHE A 118 10.30 -18.01 21.75
N THR A 119 10.07 -16.84 21.16
CA THR A 119 10.19 -16.59 19.73
C THR A 119 11.14 -15.42 19.50
N SER A 120 12.08 -15.59 18.59
CA SER A 120 12.99 -14.56 18.11
C SER A 120 12.88 -14.42 16.59
N GLU A 121 12.83 -13.17 16.08
CA GLU A 121 12.75 -12.88 14.65
C GLU A 121 13.74 -11.79 14.29
N LEU A 122 14.57 -12.05 13.29
CA LEU A 122 15.30 -11.04 12.54
C LEU A 122 14.48 -10.73 11.28
N TRP A 123 14.13 -9.47 11.09
CA TRP A 123 13.31 -9.08 9.94
C TRP A 123 13.93 -7.92 9.17
N MET A 124 13.62 -7.88 7.86
CA MET A 124 13.98 -6.79 6.95
C MET A 124 12.73 -6.40 6.16
N ARG A 125 12.40 -5.11 6.19
CA ARG A 125 11.31 -4.52 5.41
C ARG A 125 11.89 -3.70 4.29
N ASN A 126 11.17 -3.64 3.15
CA ASN A 126 11.61 -2.91 1.95
C ASN A 126 13.08 -3.24 1.61
N VAL A 127 13.38 -4.52 1.39
CA VAL A 127 14.73 -5.07 1.20
C VAL A 127 15.54 -4.30 0.15
N PHE A 128 14.89 -3.87 -0.94
CA PHE A 128 15.53 -3.16 -2.04
C PHE A 128 15.60 -1.65 -1.85
N ASP A 129 15.25 -1.16 -0.66
CA ASP A 129 15.20 0.29 -0.35
C ASP A 129 14.44 1.09 -1.40
N LYS A 130 13.28 0.56 -1.83
CA LYS A 130 12.46 1.18 -2.85
C LYS A 130 11.91 2.50 -2.36
N TYR A 131 12.21 3.57 -3.07
CA TYR A 131 11.61 4.88 -2.83
C TYR A 131 10.20 4.93 -3.44
N TYR A 132 9.17 5.19 -2.62
CA TYR A 132 7.77 5.21 -3.02
C TYR A 132 6.96 6.20 -2.21
N SER A 133 5.84 6.66 -2.78
CA SER A 133 4.97 7.64 -2.14
C SER A 133 3.62 7.00 -1.78
N THR A 134 3.16 7.29 -0.56
CA THR A 134 1.89 6.80 -0.03
C THR A 134 0.75 7.82 -0.14
N ARG A 135 1.09 9.10 -0.17
CA ARG A 135 0.16 10.24 -0.30
C ARG A 135 0.80 11.37 -1.09
N GLY A 136 -0.02 12.21 -1.70
CA GLY A 136 0.41 13.44 -2.35
C GLY A 136 -0.59 14.56 -2.11
N PHE A 137 -0.07 15.77 -1.92
CA PHE A 137 -0.82 17.01 -1.78
C PHE A 137 -0.32 17.99 -2.82
N TYR A 138 -1.21 18.72 -3.44
CA TYR A 138 -0.88 19.68 -4.48
C TYR A 138 -1.51 21.02 -4.14
N PHE A 139 -0.70 21.96 -3.68
CA PHE A 139 -1.12 23.31 -3.26
C PHE A 139 0.09 24.23 -3.14
N GLY A 140 -0.16 25.53 -3.14
CA GLY A 140 0.84 26.56 -2.92
C GLY A 140 1.08 26.80 -1.42
N ASN A 141 2.27 26.47 -0.93
CA ASN A 141 2.64 26.63 0.49
C ASN A 141 3.89 27.49 0.70
N GLU A 142 4.59 27.85 -0.35
CA GLU A 142 5.87 28.55 -0.27
C GLU A 142 5.77 29.98 -0.79
N ALA A 143 6.07 30.96 0.10
CA ALA A 143 6.16 32.36 -0.26
C ALA A 143 7.38 32.62 -1.19
N PRO A 144 7.38 33.67 -2.01
CA PRO A 144 6.35 34.72 -2.09
C PRO A 144 5.19 34.38 -3.03
N ASP A 145 5.39 33.46 -3.99
CA ASP A 145 4.47 33.30 -5.12
C ASP A 145 3.38 32.25 -4.89
N PHE A 146 3.51 31.43 -3.83
CA PHE A 146 2.56 30.36 -3.50
C PHE A 146 2.20 29.47 -4.71
N ILE A 147 3.21 29.11 -5.50
CA ILE A 147 3.02 28.26 -6.68
C ILE A 147 2.62 26.85 -6.24
N ASP A 148 1.57 26.32 -6.86
CA ASP A 148 1.09 24.97 -6.62
C ASP A 148 2.19 23.93 -6.87
N THR A 149 2.56 23.21 -5.82
CA THR A 149 3.63 22.23 -5.82
C THR A 149 3.14 20.90 -5.27
N LEU A 150 3.63 19.80 -5.82
CA LEU A 150 3.30 18.45 -5.36
C LEU A 150 4.20 18.04 -4.18
N TYR A 151 3.63 18.03 -2.99
CA TYR A 151 4.25 17.47 -1.79
C TYR A 151 3.87 15.99 -1.66
N ARG A 152 4.84 15.12 -1.37
CA ARG A 152 4.62 13.68 -1.25
C ARG A 152 5.04 13.16 0.12
N ARG A 153 4.17 12.38 0.73
CA ARG A 153 4.57 11.55 1.87
C ARG A 153 5.22 10.29 1.33
N GLN A 154 6.49 10.10 1.71
CA GLN A 154 7.23 8.88 1.38
C GLN A 154 6.78 7.73 2.27
N GLY A 155 6.87 6.51 1.74
CA GLY A 155 6.79 5.30 2.52
C GLY A 155 8.09 5.00 3.26
N ASP A 156 8.07 4.00 4.12
CA ASP A 156 9.22 3.63 4.95
C ASP A 156 10.39 3.15 4.08
N PRO A 157 11.62 3.61 4.35
CA PRO A 157 12.83 3.09 3.71
C PRO A 157 13.09 1.66 4.15
N LYS A 158 14.20 1.07 3.70
CA LYS A 158 14.65 -0.22 4.21
C LYS A 158 14.86 -0.15 5.73
N ASN A 159 14.21 -1.08 6.43
CA ASN A 159 14.30 -1.22 7.87
C ASN A 159 14.71 -2.65 8.23
N ILE A 160 15.61 -2.78 9.19
CA ILE A 160 16.04 -4.07 9.77
C ILE A 160 15.80 -4.03 11.26
N GLY A 161 15.27 -5.09 11.82
CA GLY A 161 15.00 -5.15 13.25
C GLY A 161 15.01 -6.57 13.81
N LEU A 162 15.08 -6.63 15.13
CA LEU A 162 14.99 -7.84 15.93
C LEU A 162 13.73 -7.76 16.79
N SER A 163 12.94 -8.82 16.80
CA SER A 163 11.79 -9.00 17.69
C SER A 163 12.04 -10.19 18.60
N LEU A 164 11.74 -10.01 19.88
CA LEU A 164 11.79 -11.06 20.89
C LEU A 164 10.42 -11.12 21.58
N ARG A 165 9.82 -12.31 21.66
CA ARG A 165 8.54 -12.56 22.32
C ARG A 165 8.66 -13.72 23.29
N TYR A 166 8.08 -13.53 24.46
CA TYR A 166 7.91 -14.57 25.47
C TYR A 166 6.43 -14.68 25.86
N ASP A 167 5.89 -15.88 25.74
CA ASP A 167 4.49 -16.17 26.10
C ASP A 167 4.47 -16.75 27.53
N PHE A 168 3.80 -16.08 28.48
CA PHE A 168 3.75 -16.42 29.88
C PHE A 168 2.82 -17.60 30.21
#